data_7a7ec80b1615fbb12776e997d0252975
#
_entry.id   7a7ec80b1615fbb12776e997d0252975
#
_cell.length_a   1.000
_cell.length_b   1.000
_cell.length_c   1.000
_cell.angle_alpha   90.00
_cell.angle_beta   90.00
_cell.angle_gamma   90.00
#
_symmetry.space_group_name_H-M   'P 1'
#
loop_
_entity.id
_entity.type
_entity.pdbx_description
1 polymer ?
#
loop_
_entity_poly.entity_id
_entity_poly.type
_entity_poly.pdbx_seq_one_letter_code
_entity_poly.pdbx_strand_id
1 'polypeptide(L)'
;MRAIIWGSIGFTLPALLGSQIAQPDQRHLLFIGDGSLQLTVQELSTLLQQRLTPIIFLINNRGYTIERLILGESSAYNDVNEWDYAKLPSVLDKGNHALSFIVDDIPSLHQALQAAEDPNRNKAIFIEIRFAPLDAPPQLAHFAKRFADYDYGNCGPRNLNH
;
A
#
# COMPACT_ATOMS: atom_id res chain seq x y z
N MET A 1 7.46 3.01 9.98
CA MET A 1 7.68 4.47 9.80
C MET A 1 6.40 5.08 9.24
N ARG A 2 5.98 6.25 9.69
CA ARG A 2 4.72 6.89 9.23
C ARG A 2 5.05 8.27 8.66
N ALA A 3 4.60 8.57 7.44
CA ALA A 3 4.65 9.91 6.86
C ALA A 3 3.48 10.78 7.39
N ILE A 4 3.46 11.02 8.72
CA ILE A 4 2.29 11.58 9.42
C ILE A 4 2.05 13.07 9.09
N ILE A 5 3.11 13.84 8.84
CA ILE A 5 3.01 15.30 8.76
C ILE A 5 2.48 15.75 7.40
N TRP A 6 2.96 15.15 6.31
CA TRP A 6 2.66 15.60 4.94
C TRP A 6 1.83 14.61 4.13
N GLY A 7 1.53 13.42 4.67
CA GLY A 7 0.88 12.36 3.91
C GLY A 7 1.66 11.94 2.65
N SER A 8 3.00 12.10 2.67
CA SER A 8 3.86 11.88 1.49
C SER A 8 3.73 10.46 0.97
N ILE A 9 2.93 10.27 -0.08
CA ILE A 9 2.83 9.00 -0.79
C ILE A 9 4.13 8.70 -1.54
N GLY A 10 4.44 7.41 -1.73
CA GLY A 10 5.70 6.97 -2.35
C GLY A 10 6.90 6.93 -1.40
N PHE A 11 6.83 7.54 -0.20
CA PHE A 11 7.96 7.59 0.73
C PHE A 11 8.29 6.24 1.39
N THR A 12 7.28 5.43 1.68
CA THR A 12 7.44 4.28 2.58
C THR A 12 8.19 3.11 1.98
N LEU A 13 8.14 2.89 0.67
CA LEU A 13 8.89 1.81 0.01
C LEU A 13 10.41 2.10 -0.01
N PRO A 14 10.91 3.29 -0.45
CA PRO A 14 12.32 3.65 -0.28
C PRO A 14 12.78 3.64 1.17
N ALA A 15 11.93 4.06 2.11
CA ALA A 15 12.24 4.02 3.53
C ALA A 15 12.39 2.59 4.06
N LEU A 16 11.57 1.65 3.58
CA LEU A 16 11.73 0.22 3.87
C LEU A 16 13.09 -0.29 3.37
N LEU A 17 13.47 0.03 2.13
CA LEU A 17 14.75 -0.33 1.55
C LEU A 17 15.90 0.16 2.45
N GLY A 18 15.93 1.44 2.77
CA GLY A 18 16.97 2.03 3.63
C GLY A 18 17.00 1.42 5.02
N SER A 19 15.83 1.20 5.63
CA SER A 19 15.72 0.60 6.97
C SER A 19 16.23 -0.83 6.98
N GLN A 20 15.92 -1.63 5.96
CA GLN A 20 16.34 -3.02 5.88
C GLN A 20 17.86 -3.14 5.62
N ILE A 21 18.44 -2.24 4.82
CA ILE A 21 19.90 -2.16 4.63
C ILE A 21 20.60 -1.82 5.95
N ALA A 22 20.04 -0.90 6.73
CA ALA A 22 20.61 -0.49 8.01
C ALA A 22 20.51 -1.57 9.09
N GLN A 23 19.49 -2.45 9.00
CA GLN A 23 19.25 -3.52 9.98
C GLN A 23 18.84 -4.82 9.27
N PRO A 24 19.78 -5.50 8.59
CA PRO A 24 19.46 -6.66 7.74
C PRO A 24 18.91 -7.85 8.51
N ASP A 25 19.29 -8.02 9.78
CA ASP A 25 18.84 -9.12 10.62
C ASP A 25 17.41 -8.92 11.19
N GLN A 26 16.87 -7.71 11.07
CA GLN A 26 15.52 -7.42 11.55
C GLN A 26 14.45 -7.75 10.49
N ARG A 27 13.28 -8.14 10.98
CA ARG A 27 12.12 -8.34 10.10
C ARG A 27 11.38 -7.02 9.89
N HIS A 28 11.39 -6.54 8.66
CA HIS A 28 10.71 -5.31 8.30
C HIS A 28 9.34 -5.60 7.71
N LEU A 29 8.33 -4.89 8.18
CA LEU A 29 6.96 -4.94 7.69
C LEU A 29 6.60 -3.60 7.05
N LEU A 30 6.03 -3.63 5.85
CA LEU A 30 5.50 -2.45 5.18
C LEU A 30 4.02 -2.65 4.88
N PHE A 31 3.20 -1.67 5.22
CA PHE A 31 1.84 -1.51 4.73
C PHE A 31 1.82 -0.30 3.79
N ILE A 32 1.40 -0.50 2.55
CA ILE A 32 1.42 0.53 1.51
C ILE A 32 0.18 0.44 0.63
N GLY A 33 -0.42 1.58 0.30
CA GLY A 33 -1.51 1.64 -0.67
C GLY A 33 -1.02 1.53 -2.12
N ASP A 34 -1.91 1.13 -3.01
CA ASP A 34 -1.65 0.95 -4.45
C ASP A 34 -1.10 2.22 -5.11
N GLY A 35 -1.75 3.36 -4.93
CA GLY A 35 -1.27 4.63 -5.48
C GLY A 35 0.08 5.07 -4.90
N SER A 36 0.34 4.78 -3.62
CA SER A 36 1.64 5.07 -3.00
C SER A 36 2.75 4.17 -3.57
N LEU A 37 2.45 2.88 -3.79
CA LEU A 37 3.40 1.94 -4.40
C LEU A 37 3.78 2.38 -5.81
N GLN A 38 2.81 2.82 -6.63
CA GLN A 38 3.06 3.20 -8.03
C GLN A 38 4.07 4.33 -8.18
N LEU A 39 4.18 5.23 -7.20
CA LEU A 39 5.13 6.35 -7.27
C LEU A 39 6.60 5.94 -7.18
N THR A 40 6.90 4.83 -6.52
CA THR A 40 8.28 4.41 -6.23
C THR A 40 8.49 2.92 -6.43
N VAL A 41 7.69 2.30 -7.28
CA VAL A 41 7.70 0.83 -7.52
C VAL A 41 9.07 0.30 -7.93
N GLN A 42 9.91 1.09 -8.59
CA GLN A 42 11.27 0.73 -8.98
C GLN A 42 12.16 0.34 -7.79
N GLU A 43 11.87 0.84 -6.58
CA GLU A 43 12.62 0.47 -5.37
C GLU A 43 12.39 -0.99 -4.98
N LEU A 44 11.28 -1.59 -5.41
CA LEU A 44 11.06 -3.03 -5.25
C LEU A 44 12.11 -3.84 -6.01
N SER A 45 12.52 -3.40 -7.21
CA SER A 45 13.60 -4.04 -7.97
C SER A 45 14.92 -3.98 -7.21
N THR A 46 15.27 -2.82 -6.66
CA THR A 46 16.49 -2.63 -5.86
C THR A 46 16.49 -3.54 -4.62
N LEU A 47 15.35 -3.60 -3.93
CA LEU A 47 15.15 -4.44 -2.75
C LEU A 47 15.37 -5.94 -3.08
N LEU A 48 14.80 -6.43 -4.17
CA LEU A 48 14.94 -7.80 -4.62
C LEU A 48 16.37 -8.11 -5.10
N GLN A 49 17.00 -7.19 -5.82
CA GLN A 49 18.39 -7.31 -6.23
C GLN A 49 19.35 -7.45 -5.05
N GLN A 50 19.09 -6.72 -3.96
CA GLN A 50 19.85 -6.80 -2.70
C GLN A 50 19.49 -8.05 -1.86
N ARG A 51 18.56 -8.88 -2.33
CA ARG A 51 18.06 -10.09 -1.63
C ARG A 51 17.53 -9.80 -0.22
N LEU A 52 16.97 -8.63 -0.04
CA LEU A 52 16.32 -8.25 1.21
C LEU A 52 14.99 -9.01 1.35
N THR A 53 14.59 -9.32 2.56
CA THR A 53 13.47 -10.23 2.85
C THR A 53 12.36 -9.60 3.70
N PRO A 54 11.85 -8.41 3.36
CA PRO A 54 10.73 -7.81 4.06
C PRO A 54 9.42 -8.52 3.78
N ILE A 55 8.39 -8.19 4.55
CA ILE A 55 7.01 -8.48 4.22
C ILE A 55 6.34 -7.17 3.81
N ILE A 56 5.78 -7.16 2.61
CA ILE A 56 5.07 -5.99 2.06
C ILE A 56 3.60 -6.36 1.91
N PHE A 57 2.74 -5.64 2.64
CA PHE A 57 1.30 -5.70 2.50
C PHE A 57 0.84 -4.54 1.62
N LEU A 58 0.44 -4.85 0.40
CA LEU A 58 -0.17 -3.89 -0.50
C LEU A 58 -1.67 -3.84 -0.26
N ILE A 59 -2.17 -2.68 0.11
CA ILE A 59 -3.59 -2.40 0.24
C ILE A 59 -4.09 -1.92 -1.12
N ASN A 60 -4.72 -2.82 -1.88
CA ASN A 60 -5.27 -2.51 -3.19
C ASN A 60 -6.76 -2.19 -3.06
N ASN A 61 -7.09 -0.92 -3.00
CA ASN A 61 -8.45 -0.39 -2.98
C ASN A 61 -8.77 0.47 -4.22
N ARG A 62 -7.98 0.32 -5.27
CA ARG A 62 -8.11 0.97 -6.58
C ARG A 62 -8.08 2.50 -6.52
N GLY A 63 -7.20 3.05 -5.66
CA GLY A 63 -6.96 4.48 -5.61
C GLY A 63 -6.90 5.10 -4.22
N TYR A 64 -7.17 6.38 -4.16
CA TYR A 64 -6.99 7.20 -2.96
C TYR A 64 -8.28 7.29 -2.14
N THR A 65 -8.58 6.26 -1.34
CA THR A 65 -9.81 6.22 -0.51
C THR A 65 -9.92 7.42 0.42
N ILE A 66 -8.81 7.89 1.01
CA ILE A 66 -8.83 9.08 1.87
C ILE A 66 -9.31 10.32 1.10
N GLU A 67 -8.84 10.51 -0.13
CA GLU A 67 -9.23 11.64 -0.97
C GLU A 67 -10.71 11.51 -1.41
N ARG A 68 -11.17 10.31 -1.72
CA ARG A 68 -12.60 10.07 -2.01
C ARG A 68 -13.48 10.45 -0.82
N LEU A 69 -13.04 10.18 0.40
CA LEU A 69 -13.78 10.52 1.61
C LEU A 69 -13.74 12.03 1.93
N ILE A 70 -12.68 12.75 1.52
CA ILE A 70 -12.54 14.21 1.72
C ILE A 70 -13.24 14.97 0.59
N LEU A 71 -12.93 14.63 -0.67
CA LEU A 71 -13.24 15.46 -1.85
C LEU A 71 -14.43 14.95 -2.66
N GLY A 72 -14.99 13.79 -2.31
CA GLY A 72 -16.13 13.17 -3.00
C GLY A 72 -15.75 11.88 -3.73
N GLU A 73 -16.67 10.93 -3.69
CA GLU A 73 -16.44 9.54 -4.12
C GLU A 73 -16.24 9.37 -5.63
N SER A 74 -16.83 10.27 -6.43
CA SER A 74 -16.90 10.16 -7.90
C SER A 74 -15.80 10.89 -8.65
N SER A 75 -14.85 11.50 -7.95
CA SER A 75 -13.78 12.27 -8.60
C SER A 75 -12.76 11.33 -9.24
N ALA A 76 -12.69 11.33 -10.58
CA ALA A 76 -11.86 10.41 -11.36
C ALA A 76 -10.35 10.50 -11.07
N TYR A 77 -9.87 11.66 -10.59
CA TYR A 77 -8.46 11.81 -10.21
C TYR A 77 -8.07 10.99 -8.96
N ASN A 78 -9.04 10.45 -8.22
CA ASN A 78 -8.81 9.55 -7.10
C ASN A 78 -8.60 8.10 -7.54
N ASP A 79 -8.87 7.80 -8.80
CA ASP A 79 -8.68 6.48 -9.36
C ASP A 79 -7.22 6.28 -9.77
N VAL A 80 -6.68 5.12 -9.44
CA VAL A 80 -5.33 4.72 -9.82
C VAL A 80 -5.43 3.63 -10.88
N ASN A 81 -4.57 3.68 -11.89
CA ASN A 81 -4.53 2.65 -12.91
C ASN A 81 -4.26 1.28 -12.26
N GLU A 82 -5.12 0.31 -12.53
CA GLU A 82 -5.03 -1.01 -11.93
C GLU A 82 -3.92 -1.82 -12.59
N TRP A 83 -2.98 -2.31 -11.78
CA TRP A 83 -1.88 -3.16 -12.22
C TRP A 83 -2.06 -4.58 -11.70
N ASP A 84 -1.42 -5.53 -12.37
CA ASP A 84 -1.22 -6.88 -11.85
C ASP A 84 -0.14 -6.88 -10.73
N TYR A 85 -0.48 -6.32 -9.57
CA TYR A 85 0.50 -6.05 -8.51
C TYR A 85 1.23 -7.29 -8.03
N ALA A 86 0.54 -8.40 -7.86
CA ALA A 86 1.15 -9.65 -7.43
C ALA A 86 2.18 -10.20 -8.43
N LYS A 87 2.17 -9.74 -9.68
CA LYS A 87 3.18 -10.11 -10.69
C LYS A 87 4.42 -9.22 -10.65
N LEU A 88 4.36 -8.03 -10.03
CA LEU A 88 5.46 -7.07 -10.01
C LEU A 88 6.79 -7.68 -9.53
N PRO A 89 6.86 -8.44 -8.44
CA PRO A 89 8.11 -9.04 -8.02
C PRO A 89 8.76 -9.91 -9.11
N SER A 90 7.98 -10.73 -9.80
CA SER A 90 8.50 -11.62 -10.86
C SER A 90 8.86 -10.88 -12.16
N VAL A 91 8.26 -9.73 -12.42
CA VAL A 91 8.59 -8.87 -13.57
C VAL A 91 9.88 -8.09 -13.32
N LEU A 92 10.03 -7.59 -12.08
CA LEU A 92 11.16 -6.75 -11.68
C LEU A 92 12.41 -7.55 -11.30
N ASP A 93 12.25 -8.82 -10.96
CA ASP A 93 13.34 -9.71 -10.56
C ASP A 93 13.19 -11.11 -11.15
N LYS A 94 14.11 -11.48 -12.04
CA LYS A 94 14.19 -12.83 -12.63
C LYS A 94 14.83 -13.86 -11.70
N GLY A 95 15.43 -13.42 -10.59
CA GLY A 95 16.09 -14.27 -9.60
C GLY A 95 15.14 -15.01 -8.67
N ASN A 96 13.83 -14.74 -8.75
CA ASN A 96 12.80 -15.35 -7.91
C ASN A 96 13.06 -15.15 -6.40
N HIS A 97 13.45 -13.91 -6.03
CA HIS A 97 13.75 -13.55 -4.64
C HIS A 97 12.51 -13.10 -3.85
N ALA A 98 11.30 -13.25 -4.39
CA ALA A 98 10.06 -12.98 -3.69
C ALA A 98 9.03 -14.09 -3.86
N LEU A 99 8.12 -14.21 -2.89
CA LEU A 99 6.85 -14.93 -3.01
C LEU A 99 5.72 -13.90 -3.01
N SER A 100 4.76 -14.10 -3.91
CA SER A 100 3.60 -13.20 -4.04
C SER A 100 2.31 -13.92 -3.73
N PHE A 101 1.40 -13.24 -3.04
CA PHE A 101 0.08 -13.72 -2.67
C PHE A 101 -0.97 -12.69 -3.04
N ILE A 102 -2.15 -13.18 -3.46
CA ILE A 102 -3.37 -12.38 -3.62
C ILE A 102 -4.31 -12.80 -2.50
N VAL A 103 -4.86 -11.83 -1.80
CA VAL A 103 -5.76 -12.02 -0.67
C VAL A 103 -7.09 -11.35 -0.97
N ASP A 104 -8.11 -12.18 -1.20
CA ASP A 104 -9.48 -11.76 -1.42
C ASP A 104 -10.42 -12.22 -0.26
N ASP A 105 -9.90 -13.09 0.63
CA ASP A 105 -10.66 -13.69 1.75
C ASP A 105 -9.75 -14.08 2.92
N ILE A 106 -10.37 -14.53 4.03
CA ILE A 106 -9.64 -14.94 5.23
C ILE A 106 -8.77 -16.19 5.02
N PRO A 107 -9.20 -17.24 4.31
CA PRO A 107 -8.34 -18.39 3.99
C PRO A 107 -7.05 -18.00 3.24
N SER A 108 -7.15 -17.18 2.21
CA SER A 108 -5.98 -16.70 1.45
C SER A 108 -5.06 -15.81 2.30
N LEU A 109 -5.62 -15.00 3.22
CA LEU A 109 -4.83 -14.26 4.19
C LEU A 109 -4.03 -15.20 5.10
N HIS A 110 -4.65 -16.24 5.65
CA HIS A 110 -3.97 -17.20 6.50
C HIS A 110 -2.82 -17.90 5.76
N GLN A 111 -3.03 -18.30 4.50
CA GLN A 111 -1.97 -18.88 3.67
C GLN A 111 -0.79 -17.93 3.49
N ALA A 112 -1.04 -16.67 3.18
CA ALA A 112 -0.01 -15.66 3.03
C ALA A 112 0.76 -15.40 4.33
N LEU A 113 0.06 -15.34 5.47
CA LEU A 113 0.67 -15.17 6.79
C LEU A 113 1.53 -16.37 7.19
N GLN A 114 1.09 -17.60 6.94
CA GLN A 114 1.90 -18.80 7.19
C GLN A 114 3.22 -18.77 6.42
N ALA A 115 3.20 -18.38 5.14
CA ALA A 115 4.42 -18.19 4.36
C ALA A 115 5.29 -17.05 4.92
N ALA A 116 4.65 -16.03 5.44
CA ALA A 116 5.32 -14.89 6.06
C ALA A 116 5.97 -15.23 7.41
N GLU A 117 5.49 -16.21 8.14
CA GLU A 117 6.01 -16.66 9.44
C GLU A 117 7.16 -17.67 9.36
N ASP A 118 7.46 -18.20 8.17
CA ASP A 118 8.55 -19.18 8.00
C ASP A 118 9.89 -18.61 8.51
N PRO A 119 10.51 -19.20 9.54
CA PRO A 119 11.77 -18.72 10.07
C PRO A 119 12.96 -18.92 9.11
N ASN A 120 12.86 -19.87 8.19
CA ASN A 120 13.91 -20.19 7.21
C ASN A 120 13.80 -19.39 5.92
N ARG A 121 12.94 -18.37 5.91
CA ARG A 121 12.71 -17.56 4.72
C ARG A 121 13.98 -16.91 4.20
N ASN A 122 14.14 -17.02 2.90
CA ASN A 122 15.21 -16.38 2.14
C ASN A 122 14.65 -15.50 1.02
N LYS A 123 13.34 -15.16 1.08
CA LYS A 123 12.64 -14.39 0.07
C LYS A 123 11.83 -13.25 0.71
N ALA A 124 11.68 -12.17 -0.04
CA ALA A 124 10.67 -11.18 0.27
C ALA A 124 9.26 -11.76 0.13
N ILE A 125 8.32 -11.30 0.93
CA ILE A 125 6.91 -11.69 0.84
C ILE A 125 6.11 -10.47 0.39
N PHE A 126 5.41 -10.60 -0.74
CA PHE A 126 4.56 -9.55 -1.29
C PHE A 126 3.11 -10.02 -1.25
N ILE A 127 2.27 -9.33 -0.48
CA ILE A 127 0.88 -9.71 -0.22
C ILE A 127 -0.02 -8.60 -0.74
N GLU A 128 -0.70 -8.83 -1.86
CA GLU A 128 -1.74 -7.94 -2.37
C GLU A 128 -3.07 -8.28 -1.67
N ILE A 129 -3.57 -7.34 -0.85
CA ILE A 129 -4.88 -7.47 -0.20
C ILE A 129 -5.86 -6.57 -0.92
N ARG A 130 -6.93 -7.16 -1.46
CA ARG A 130 -7.93 -6.47 -2.25
C ARG A 130 -9.11 -6.02 -1.40
N PHE A 131 -9.41 -4.74 -1.49
CA PHE A 131 -10.54 -4.11 -0.80
C PHE A 131 -11.47 -3.41 -1.79
N ALA A 132 -12.71 -3.19 -1.37
CA ALA A 132 -13.58 -2.27 -2.07
C ALA A 132 -13.05 -0.82 -1.98
N PRO A 133 -13.28 0.04 -2.99
CA PRO A 133 -12.72 1.39 -3.03
C PRO A 133 -13.06 2.28 -1.84
N LEU A 134 -14.19 2.03 -1.17
CA LEU A 134 -14.66 2.79 -0.02
C LEU A 134 -14.60 1.99 1.28
N ASP A 135 -14.03 0.79 1.25
CA ASP A 135 -13.83 -0.01 2.47
C ASP A 135 -12.73 0.63 3.33
N ALA A 136 -13.15 1.33 4.35
CA ALA A 136 -12.29 2.10 5.23
C ALA A 136 -12.77 2.01 6.68
N PRO A 137 -11.86 2.04 7.66
CA PRO A 137 -12.25 2.06 9.05
C PRO A 137 -13.02 3.35 9.37
N PRO A 138 -14.02 3.29 10.30
CA PRO A 138 -14.84 4.46 10.67
C PRO A 138 -14.03 5.68 11.11
N GLN A 139 -12.87 5.45 11.72
CA GLN A 139 -11.94 6.52 12.14
C GLN A 139 -11.41 7.32 10.95
N LEU A 140 -11.12 6.67 9.81
CA LEU A 140 -10.67 7.34 8.60
C LEU A 140 -11.77 8.21 8.00
N ALA A 141 -13.01 7.72 7.96
CA ALA A 141 -14.15 8.49 7.50
C ALA A 141 -14.42 9.71 8.38
N HIS A 142 -14.31 9.55 9.71
CA HIS A 142 -14.46 10.67 10.66
C HIS A 142 -13.35 11.71 10.48
N PHE A 143 -12.10 11.28 10.31
CA PHE A 143 -10.96 12.15 10.05
C PHE A 143 -11.14 12.92 8.74
N ALA A 144 -11.50 12.22 7.65
CA ALA A 144 -11.74 12.82 6.35
C ALA A 144 -12.82 13.91 6.39
N LYS A 145 -13.92 13.65 7.12
CA LYS A 145 -14.99 14.65 7.32
C LYS A 145 -14.47 15.92 7.97
N ARG A 146 -13.66 15.80 9.04
CA ARG A 146 -13.07 16.97 9.72
C ARG A 146 -12.13 17.76 8.81
N PHE A 147 -11.37 17.09 7.97
CA PHE A 147 -10.51 17.73 6.97
C PHE A 147 -11.34 18.49 5.93
N ALA A 148 -12.36 17.84 5.39
CA ALA A 148 -13.28 18.49 4.45
C ALA A 148 -13.95 19.72 5.05
N ASP A 149 -14.39 19.65 6.31
CA ASP A 149 -15.02 20.79 7.01
C ASP A 149 -14.01 21.92 7.28
N TYR A 150 -12.75 21.60 7.54
CA TYR A 150 -11.69 22.59 7.77
C TYR A 150 -11.27 23.29 6.47
N ASP A 151 -10.99 22.52 5.40
CA ASP A 151 -10.44 23.07 4.14
C ASP A 151 -11.51 23.76 3.29
N TYR A 152 -12.75 23.29 3.34
CA TYR A 152 -13.81 23.73 2.43
C TYR A 152 -15.01 24.34 3.14
N GLY A 153 -15.15 24.17 4.44
CA GLY A 153 -16.28 24.66 5.23
C GLY A 153 -17.63 24.22 4.64
N ASN A 154 -18.58 25.16 4.60
CA ASN A 154 -19.90 24.93 4.00
C ASN A 154 -19.89 24.91 2.46
N CYS A 155 -18.79 25.28 1.83
CA CYS A 155 -18.59 25.34 0.37
C CYS A 155 -17.81 24.12 -0.15
N GLY A 156 -17.62 23.08 0.65
CA GLY A 156 -16.86 21.89 0.30
C GLY A 156 -17.39 21.13 -0.92
N PRO A 157 -16.62 20.19 -1.45
CA PRO A 157 -16.95 19.43 -2.68
C PRO A 157 -18.31 18.73 -2.65
N ARG A 158 -18.87 18.49 -1.46
CA ARG A 158 -20.22 17.92 -1.28
C ARG A 158 -21.33 18.82 -1.80
N ASN A 159 -21.06 20.10 -1.97
CA ASN A 159 -22.02 21.10 -2.44
C ASN A 159 -21.79 21.49 -3.92
N LEU A 160 -20.77 20.95 -4.58
CA LEU A 160 -20.48 21.19 -6.00
C LEU A 160 -21.22 20.27 -6.97
N ASN A 161 -22.06 19.34 -6.46
CA ASN A 161 -22.90 18.45 -7.25
C ASN A 161 -24.32 19.06 -7.49
N HIS A 162 -24.37 20.34 -7.85
CA HIS A 162 -25.58 20.98 -8.35
C HIS A 162 -25.42 21.37 -9.80
#